data_2c726b712ae219b524b091c018edb2d5
#
_entry.id   2c726b712ae219b524b091c018edb2d5
#
_cell.length_a   1.000
_cell.length_b   1.000
_cell.length_c   1.000
_cell.angle_alpha   90.00
_cell.angle_beta   90.00
_cell.angle_gamma   90.00
#
_symmetry.space_group_name_H-M   'P 1'
#
loop_
_entity.id
_entity.type
_entity.pdbx_description
1 polymer ?
#
loop_
_entity_poly.entity_id
_entity_poly.type
_entity_poly.pdbx_seq_one_letter_code
_entity_poly.pdbx_strand_id
1 'polypeptide(L)'
;MCDEAKLKDWAREAISRRQFAALTGVAAVAACAPGEAASEAAQPSTGVDLTEAGVSFETADGTMDAFFVHPASGKHPAIIFWPDIASLRESKRNMARRLAGEGYAVLVLNPYYRDVAGEQYPDFTAFAADGGFQKVRPWRGKLDADAIGRDANAAVEWLDAQEAVDTAKGIGTEGYCMGGPFTVWSAAAVPGRIKAAASFHGGGLVREDDPKSPHNMLDRTQANFLIAVAQDDDAKAPGEKLLFAKAAGRAARPAKVDVYEGDHGWTVPDSPAYAEPAAEQAFADLLELYRGAL
;
A
#
# COMPACT_ATOMS: atom_id res chain seq x y z
N MET A 1 -15.29 1.18 -4.85
CA MET A 1 -15.23 -0.20 -5.40
C MET A 1 -14.27 -0.13 -6.57
N CYS A 2 -13.11 -0.83 -6.49
CA CYS A 2 -12.14 -0.83 -7.60
C CYS A 2 -12.86 -1.23 -8.88
N ASP A 3 -12.67 -0.44 -9.96
CA ASP A 3 -13.22 -0.78 -11.27
C ASP A 3 -12.36 -1.89 -11.88
N GLU A 4 -12.68 -3.12 -11.46
CA GLU A 4 -12.01 -4.34 -11.89
C GLU A 4 -12.01 -4.49 -13.42
N ALA A 5 -13.06 -4.00 -14.10
CA ALA A 5 -13.17 -4.04 -15.56
C ALA A 5 -12.12 -3.12 -16.20
N LYS A 6 -11.99 -1.89 -15.72
CA LYS A 6 -11.03 -0.91 -16.23
C LYS A 6 -9.58 -1.36 -16.00
N LEU A 7 -9.27 -1.89 -14.81
CA LEU A 7 -7.95 -2.44 -14.50
C LEU A 7 -7.59 -3.65 -15.36
N LYS A 8 -8.57 -4.52 -15.65
CA LYS A 8 -8.39 -5.64 -16.58
C LYS A 8 -8.15 -5.19 -18.02
N ASP A 9 -8.87 -4.18 -18.48
CA ASP A 9 -8.72 -3.66 -19.84
C ASP A 9 -7.36 -3.00 -20.01
N TRP A 10 -6.89 -2.22 -19.05
CA TRP A 10 -5.55 -1.64 -19.06
C TRP A 10 -4.44 -2.70 -19.03
N ALA A 11 -4.59 -3.76 -18.23
CA ALA A 11 -3.63 -4.86 -18.22
C ALA A 11 -3.56 -5.56 -19.58
N ARG A 12 -4.69 -5.72 -20.28
CA ARG A 12 -4.74 -6.27 -21.65
C ARG A 12 -4.06 -5.36 -22.67
N GLU A 13 -4.27 -4.06 -22.58
CA GLU A 13 -3.61 -3.08 -23.47
C GLU A 13 -2.09 -3.05 -23.25
N ALA A 14 -1.62 -3.16 -22.03
CA ALA A 14 -0.20 -3.22 -21.71
C ALA A 14 0.47 -4.48 -22.29
N ILE A 15 -0.21 -5.64 -22.27
CA ILE A 15 0.22 -6.89 -22.88
C ILE A 15 0.29 -6.71 -24.42
N SER A 16 -0.75 -6.12 -25.03
CA SER A 16 -0.81 -5.85 -26.48
C SER A 16 0.33 -4.96 -26.95
N ARG A 17 0.65 -3.87 -26.24
CA ARG A 17 1.76 -2.97 -26.58
C ARG A 17 3.13 -3.64 -26.51
N ARG A 18 3.38 -4.49 -25.49
CA ARG A 18 4.62 -5.26 -25.38
C ARG A 18 4.75 -6.32 -26.48
N GLN A 19 3.67 -6.98 -26.85
CA GLN A 19 3.65 -7.95 -27.96
C GLN A 19 3.84 -7.25 -29.32
N PHE A 20 3.29 -6.06 -29.52
CA PHE A 20 3.48 -5.29 -30.74
C PHE A 20 4.93 -4.81 -30.89
N ALA A 21 5.57 -4.36 -29.82
CA ALA A 21 6.99 -3.99 -29.83
C ALA A 21 7.91 -5.18 -30.18
N ALA A 22 7.54 -6.40 -29.77
CA ALA A 22 8.28 -7.62 -30.11
C ALA A 22 8.09 -8.07 -31.58
N LEU A 23 6.97 -7.69 -32.23
CA LEU A 23 6.64 -8.05 -33.60
C LEU A 23 7.15 -7.05 -34.65
N THR A 24 7.51 -5.82 -34.28
CA THR A 24 8.02 -4.78 -35.20
C THR A 24 9.55 -4.68 -35.26
N GLY A 25 10.26 -5.61 -34.62
CA GLY A 25 11.71 -5.76 -34.72
C GLY A 25 12.13 -6.29 -36.09
N VAL A 26 12.17 -5.41 -37.09
CA VAL A 26 12.71 -5.68 -38.43
C VAL A 26 14.20 -5.98 -38.31
N ALA A 27 14.63 -7.07 -38.91
CA ALA A 27 15.98 -7.54 -39.05
C ALA A 27 16.94 -6.44 -39.53
N ALA A 28 17.92 -6.11 -38.71
CA ALA A 28 19.19 -5.52 -39.15
C ALA A 28 20.33 -6.41 -38.67
N VAL A 29 21.17 -6.78 -39.62
CA VAL A 29 22.20 -7.80 -39.59
C VAL A 29 23.34 -7.46 -38.64
N ALA A 30 23.70 -8.42 -37.83
CA ALA A 30 24.98 -8.82 -37.28
C ALA A 30 26.10 -7.78 -37.03
N ALA A 31 26.44 -7.61 -35.76
CA ALA A 31 27.84 -7.65 -35.32
C ALA A 31 27.86 -8.18 -33.88
N CYS A 32 28.68 -9.19 -33.62
CA CYS A 32 28.85 -9.86 -32.34
C CYS A 32 29.45 -8.93 -31.28
N ALA A 33 28.74 -8.78 -30.16
CA ALA A 33 29.32 -8.42 -28.85
C ALA A 33 28.49 -9.13 -27.76
N PRO A 34 29.11 -9.60 -26.66
CA PRO A 34 28.43 -10.43 -25.65
C PRO A 34 27.43 -9.63 -24.86
N GLY A 35 26.31 -10.29 -24.53
CA GLY A 35 25.09 -9.72 -23.98
C GLY A 35 25.28 -8.90 -22.72
N GLU A 36 24.71 -7.72 -22.74
CA GLU A 36 24.23 -7.05 -21.56
C GLU A 36 22.73 -7.39 -21.40
N ALA A 37 22.46 -8.09 -20.31
CA ALA A 37 21.09 -8.27 -19.84
C ALA A 37 20.45 -6.89 -19.68
N ALA A 38 19.21 -6.73 -20.14
CA ALA A 38 18.44 -5.52 -19.96
C ALA A 38 18.46 -5.15 -18.46
N SER A 39 19.18 -4.08 -18.13
CA SER A 39 19.24 -3.50 -16.81
C SER A 39 17.83 -3.08 -16.42
N GLU A 40 17.27 -3.78 -15.45
CA GLU A 40 16.17 -3.29 -14.62
C GLU A 40 16.58 -1.89 -14.14
N ALA A 41 15.75 -0.89 -14.39
CA ALA A 41 16.06 0.49 -14.02
C ALA A 41 16.36 0.55 -12.52
N ALA A 42 17.64 0.68 -12.18
CA ALA A 42 18.10 0.84 -10.81
C ALA A 42 17.43 2.10 -10.24
N GLN A 43 16.60 1.92 -9.23
CA GLN A 43 16.06 3.05 -8.48
C GLN A 43 17.23 3.82 -7.84
N PRO A 44 17.16 5.16 -7.73
CA PRO A 44 18.22 5.93 -7.11
C PRO A 44 18.46 5.41 -5.68
N SER A 45 19.66 4.93 -5.43
CA SER A 45 20.08 4.53 -4.09
C SER A 45 20.01 5.79 -3.20
N THR A 46 19.25 5.77 -2.14
CA THR A 46 19.13 6.87 -1.18
C THR A 46 20.43 7.13 -0.41
N GLY A 47 21.49 6.36 -0.68
CA GLY A 47 22.75 6.43 0.05
C GLY A 47 22.67 5.91 1.50
N VAL A 48 21.52 5.41 1.92
CA VAL A 48 21.31 4.79 3.24
C VAL A 48 21.42 3.28 3.08
N ASP A 49 22.30 2.65 3.84
CA ASP A 49 22.37 1.19 3.91
C ASP A 49 21.11 0.65 4.57
N LEU A 50 20.47 -0.34 3.95
CA LEU A 50 19.26 -0.96 4.42
C LEU A 50 19.50 -2.41 4.84
N THR A 51 18.78 -2.84 5.87
CA THR A 51 18.62 -4.24 6.26
C THR A 51 17.22 -4.70 5.92
N GLU A 52 17.08 -5.86 5.26
CA GLU A 52 15.77 -6.38 4.87
C GLU A 52 15.67 -7.90 5.04
N ALA A 53 14.49 -8.38 5.36
CA ALA A 53 14.20 -9.80 5.50
C ALA A 53 12.73 -10.13 5.23
N GLY A 54 12.48 -11.32 4.73
CA GLY A 54 11.18 -11.98 4.87
C GLY A 54 11.03 -12.44 6.33
N VAL A 55 9.90 -12.09 6.96
CA VAL A 55 9.62 -12.38 8.35
C VAL A 55 8.27 -13.04 8.51
N SER A 56 8.03 -13.68 9.66
CA SER A 56 6.71 -14.20 10.02
C SER A 56 6.48 -14.06 11.53
N PHE A 57 5.21 -13.91 11.91
CA PHE A 57 4.80 -13.78 13.30
C PHE A 57 3.39 -14.32 13.51
N GLU A 58 3.11 -14.71 14.75
CA GLU A 58 1.80 -15.25 15.13
C GLU A 58 0.77 -14.14 15.26
N THR A 59 -0.43 -14.43 14.78
CA THR A 59 -1.64 -13.62 14.96
C THR A 59 -2.73 -14.50 15.59
N ALA A 60 -3.86 -13.91 15.97
CA ALA A 60 -5.00 -14.69 16.46
C ALA A 60 -5.60 -15.63 15.39
N ASP A 61 -5.31 -15.42 14.12
CA ASP A 61 -5.91 -16.13 12.98
C ASP A 61 -4.90 -17.00 12.20
N GLY A 62 -3.66 -17.13 12.69
CA GLY A 62 -2.58 -17.93 12.09
C GLY A 62 -1.25 -17.19 12.02
N THR A 63 -0.28 -17.75 11.30
CA THR A 63 1.04 -17.17 11.13
C THR A 63 1.05 -16.24 9.93
N MET A 64 1.25 -14.93 10.17
CA MET A 64 1.35 -13.92 9.10
C MET A 64 2.79 -13.85 8.61
N ASP A 65 2.97 -13.95 7.30
CA ASP A 65 4.21 -13.63 6.62
C ASP A 65 4.23 -12.18 6.17
N ALA A 66 5.41 -11.56 6.17
CA ALA A 66 5.61 -10.17 5.86
C ALA A 66 7.03 -9.91 5.31
N PHE A 67 7.26 -8.71 4.79
CA PHE A 67 8.59 -8.21 4.44
C PHE A 67 8.92 -7.03 5.35
N PHE A 68 10.08 -7.09 6.01
CA PHE A 68 10.55 -6.02 6.90
C PHE A 68 11.82 -5.40 6.35
N VAL A 69 11.86 -4.07 6.28
CA VAL A 69 13.03 -3.30 5.81
C VAL A 69 13.21 -2.05 6.65
N HIS A 70 14.46 -1.73 7.00
CA HIS A 70 14.80 -0.57 7.82
C HIS A 70 16.24 -0.09 7.53
N PRO A 71 16.64 1.14 7.89
CA PRO A 71 18.03 1.54 7.88
C PRO A 71 18.89 0.60 8.73
N ALA A 72 20.10 0.28 8.25
CA ALA A 72 20.97 -0.72 8.86
C ALA A 72 21.45 -0.36 10.29
N SER A 73 21.31 0.88 10.70
CA SER A 73 21.73 1.34 12.02
C SER A 73 20.74 2.32 12.63
N GLY A 74 20.64 2.32 13.96
CA GLY A 74 19.76 3.22 14.71
C GLY A 74 18.39 2.60 15.01
N LYS A 75 17.52 3.41 15.60
CA LYS A 75 16.12 3.09 15.86
C LYS A 75 15.23 4.06 15.11
N HIS A 76 14.17 3.55 14.52
CA HIS A 76 13.35 4.28 13.56
C HIS A 76 11.86 4.19 13.91
N PRO A 77 11.05 5.23 13.61
CA PRO A 77 9.60 5.11 13.66
C PRO A 77 9.15 3.98 12.73
N ALA A 78 8.21 3.16 13.18
CA ALA A 78 7.73 2.02 12.41
C ALA A 78 6.52 2.37 11.54
N ILE A 79 6.40 1.66 10.39
CA ILE A 79 5.29 1.79 9.45
C ILE A 79 4.71 0.42 9.17
N ILE A 80 3.38 0.29 9.29
CA ILE A 80 2.61 -0.85 8.80
C ILE A 80 2.13 -0.53 7.39
N PHE A 81 2.54 -1.33 6.42
CA PHE A 81 2.21 -1.17 5.01
C PHE A 81 1.17 -2.22 4.58
N TRP A 82 -0.02 -1.79 4.19
CA TRP A 82 -1.10 -2.62 3.66
C TRP A 82 -1.10 -2.57 2.14
N PRO A 83 -0.75 -3.67 1.45
CA PRO A 83 -0.71 -3.69 -0.01
C PRO A 83 -2.11 -3.59 -0.64
N ASP A 84 -2.12 -3.45 -1.97
CA ASP A 84 -3.33 -3.54 -2.78
C ASP A 84 -3.82 -5.01 -2.93
N ILE A 85 -4.83 -5.21 -3.78
CA ILE A 85 -5.48 -6.50 -4.00
C ILE A 85 -4.53 -7.59 -4.54
N ALA A 86 -3.44 -7.24 -5.20
CA ALA A 86 -2.43 -8.20 -5.68
C ALA A 86 -1.41 -8.58 -4.58
N SER A 87 -1.57 -8.06 -3.36
CA SER A 87 -0.82 -8.41 -2.15
C SER A 87 0.69 -8.09 -2.21
N LEU A 88 1.46 -8.79 -1.36
CA LEU A 88 2.90 -8.65 -1.23
C LEU A 88 3.61 -9.13 -2.50
N ARG A 89 4.41 -8.27 -3.11
CA ARG A 89 5.21 -8.51 -4.32
C ARG A 89 6.36 -7.52 -4.42
N GLU A 90 7.25 -7.69 -5.39
CA GLU A 90 8.46 -6.89 -5.51
C GLU A 90 8.19 -5.38 -5.61
N SER A 91 7.14 -4.97 -6.34
CA SER A 91 6.72 -3.57 -6.39
C SER A 91 6.47 -2.97 -5.00
N LYS A 92 5.85 -3.72 -4.08
CA LYS A 92 5.58 -3.28 -2.70
C LYS A 92 6.84 -3.24 -1.84
N ARG A 93 7.77 -4.21 -2.05
CA ARG A 93 9.09 -4.18 -1.39
C ARG A 93 9.89 -2.95 -1.83
N ASN A 94 9.85 -2.59 -3.12
CA ASN A 94 10.53 -1.40 -3.63
C ASN A 94 9.95 -0.10 -3.03
N MET A 95 8.63 0.01 -2.90
CA MET A 95 7.99 1.14 -2.21
C MET A 95 8.42 1.21 -0.75
N ALA A 96 8.50 0.08 -0.05
CA ALA A 96 8.97 0.00 1.34
C ALA A 96 10.45 0.36 1.48
N ARG A 97 11.33 -0.11 0.57
CA ARG A 97 12.76 0.27 0.55
C ARG A 97 12.93 1.77 0.38
N ARG A 98 12.12 2.39 -0.50
CA ARG A 98 12.13 3.83 -0.69
C ARG A 98 11.80 4.56 0.61
N LEU A 99 10.76 4.12 1.31
CA LEU A 99 10.36 4.71 2.59
C LEU A 99 11.38 4.45 3.70
N ALA A 100 12.00 3.27 3.72
CA ALA A 100 13.11 2.97 4.64
C ALA A 100 14.32 3.87 4.39
N GLY A 101 14.60 4.23 3.14
CA GLY A 101 15.60 5.23 2.78
C GLY A 101 15.35 6.63 3.36
N GLU A 102 14.10 6.95 3.70
CA GLU A 102 13.70 8.17 4.40
C GLU A 102 13.77 8.06 5.94
N GLY A 103 14.24 6.92 6.46
CA GLY A 103 14.50 6.73 7.89
C GLY A 103 13.40 6.02 8.67
N TYR A 104 12.56 5.21 8.01
CA TYR A 104 11.49 4.44 8.65
C TYR A 104 11.79 2.95 8.68
N ALA A 105 11.26 2.23 9.68
CA ALA A 105 11.24 0.77 9.73
C ALA A 105 9.90 0.28 9.20
N VAL A 106 9.89 -0.36 8.02
CA VAL A 106 8.66 -0.63 7.24
C VAL A 106 8.34 -2.12 7.21
N LEU A 107 7.15 -2.49 7.64
CA LEU A 107 6.61 -3.85 7.63
C LEU A 107 5.49 -3.97 6.60
N VAL A 108 5.78 -4.63 5.46
CA VAL A 108 4.79 -4.91 4.41
C VAL A 108 4.12 -6.24 4.70
N LEU A 109 2.83 -6.23 4.98
CA LEU A 109 2.08 -7.40 5.39
C LEU A 109 1.57 -8.21 4.20
N ASN A 110 1.44 -9.53 4.36
CA ASN A 110 0.59 -10.35 3.51
C ASN A 110 -0.84 -10.39 4.09
N PRO A 111 -1.83 -9.65 3.56
CA PRO A 111 -3.17 -9.63 4.13
C PRO A 111 -3.91 -10.97 3.93
N TYR A 112 -3.42 -11.82 3.02
CA TYR A 112 -4.04 -13.10 2.69
C TYR A 112 -3.47 -14.30 3.45
N TYR A 113 -2.60 -14.08 4.43
CA TYR A 113 -1.91 -15.14 5.18
C TYR A 113 -2.83 -16.23 5.76
N ARG A 114 -4.09 -15.91 6.03
CA ARG A 114 -5.11 -16.87 6.50
C ARG A 114 -5.41 -17.99 5.51
N ASP A 115 -5.10 -17.76 4.24
CA ASP A 115 -5.39 -18.67 3.13
C ASP A 115 -4.11 -19.09 2.40
N VAL A 116 -3.15 -18.20 2.26
CA VAL A 116 -1.97 -18.41 1.44
C VAL A 116 -0.78 -17.60 1.94
N ALA A 117 0.37 -18.26 2.07
CA ALA A 117 1.62 -17.63 2.42
C ALA A 117 2.41 -17.21 1.18
N GLY A 118 3.27 -16.21 1.34
CA GLY A 118 4.21 -15.75 0.34
C GLY A 118 3.61 -14.90 -0.76
N GLU A 119 4.46 -14.62 -1.73
CA GLU A 119 4.10 -13.88 -2.93
C GLU A 119 3.28 -14.77 -3.88
N GLN A 120 2.13 -14.27 -4.31
CA GLN A 120 1.24 -15.02 -5.21
C GLN A 120 1.44 -14.64 -6.68
N TYR A 121 1.86 -13.42 -6.93
CA TYR A 121 2.05 -12.86 -8.27
C TYR A 121 3.29 -11.97 -8.31
N PRO A 122 4.15 -12.11 -9.32
CA PRO A 122 5.38 -11.31 -9.41
C PRO A 122 5.09 -9.82 -9.69
N ASP A 123 3.99 -9.54 -10.40
CA ASP A 123 3.56 -8.19 -10.74
C ASP A 123 2.04 -8.10 -10.96
N PHE A 124 1.53 -6.87 -11.08
CA PHE A 124 0.10 -6.63 -11.30
C PHE A 124 -0.40 -7.16 -12.65
N THR A 125 0.46 -7.19 -13.67
CA THR A 125 0.10 -7.73 -14.99
C THR A 125 -0.15 -9.24 -14.91
N ALA A 126 0.73 -9.98 -14.24
CA ALA A 126 0.55 -11.42 -13.99
C ALA A 126 -0.71 -11.70 -13.16
N PHE A 127 -0.96 -10.89 -12.11
CA PHE A 127 -2.19 -10.94 -11.33
C PHE A 127 -3.45 -10.79 -12.21
N ALA A 128 -3.48 -9.77 -13.05
CA ALA A 128 -4.63 -9.49 -13.91
C ALA A 128 -4.82 -10.58 -14.99
N ALA A 129 -3.72 -11.05 -15.60
CA ALA A 129 -3.74 -12.07 -16.65
C ALA A 129 -4.23 -13.43 -16.16
N ASP A 130 -3.90 -13.80 -14.93
CA ASP A 130 -4.26 -15.09 -14.30
C ASP A 130 -5.65 -15.10 -13.64
N GLY A 131 -6.46 -14.06 -13.85
CA GLY A 131 -7.77 -13.93 -13.22
C GLY A 131 -7.69 -13.70 -11.72
N GLY A 132 -6.62 -13.04 -11.25
CA GLY A 132 -6.31 -12.80 -9.86
C GLY A 132 -7.46 -12.18 -9.06
N PHE A 133 -8.20 -11.22 -9.65
CA PHE A 133 -9.38 -10.62 -9.01
C PHE A 133 -10.42 -11.65 -8.54
N GLN A 134 -10.64 -12.71 -9.32
CA GLN A 134 -11.58 -13.77 -8.96
C GLN A 134 -10.96 -14.73 -7.94
N LYS A 135 -9.68 -15.06 -8.11
CA LYS A 135 -8.96 -16.00 -7.24
C LYS A 135 -8.83 -15.49 -5.81
N VAL A 136 -8.53 -14.19 -5.63
CA VAL A 136 -8.39 -13.59 -4.29
C VAL A 136 -9.71 -13.23 -3.62
N ARG A 137 -10.84 -13.30 -4.35
CA ARG A 137 -12.15 -12.91 -3.83
C ARG A 137 -12.54 -13.61 -2.52
N PRO A 138 -12.38 -14.95 -2.37
CA PRO A 138 -12.67 -15.63 -1.11
C PRO A 138 -11.73 -15.21 0.02
N TRP A 139 -10.45 -14.92 -0.26
CA TRP A 139 -9.48 -14.45 0.73
C TRP A 139 -9.81 -13.04 1.21
N ARG A 140 -10.07 -12.14 0.24
CA ARG A 140 -10.49 -10.75 0.51
C ARG A 140 -11.77 -10.68 1.34
N GLY A 141 -12.70 -11.60 1.14
CA GLY A 141 -13.96 -11.67 1.89
C GLY A 141 -13.80 -11.88 3.41
N LYS A 142 -12.59 -12.28 3.86
CA LYS A 142 -12.27 -12.46 5.28
C LYS A 142 -11.65 -11.21 5.93
N LEU A 143 -11.38 -10.15 5.15
CA LEU A 143 -10.68 -8.94 5.59
C LEU A 143 -11.68 -7.87 6.01
N ASP A 144 -12.33 -8.07 7.14
CA ASP A 144 -13.21 -7.09 7.77
C ASP A 144 -12.47 -6.25 8.83
N ALA A 145 -13.16 -5.28 9.41
CA ALA A 145 -12.59 -4.38 10.41
C ALA A 145 -12.04 -5.12 11.65
N ASP A 146 -12.68 -6.22 12.07
CA ASP A 146 -12.24 -6.97 13.24
C ASP A 146 -10.99 -7.81 12.92
N ALA A 147 -10.95 -8.44 11.75
CA ALA A 147 -9.79 -9.19 11.27
C ALA A 147 -8.56 -8.27 11.12
N ILE A 148 -8.73 -7.13 10.45
CA ILE A 148 -7.64 -6.14 10.29
C ILE A 148 -7.22 -5.55 11.65
N GLY A 149 -8.16 -5.35 12.57
CA GLY A 149 -7.83 -4.91 13.93
C GLY A 149 -6.96 -5.91 14.67
N ARG A 150 -7.24 -7.23 14.57
CA ARG A 150 -6.38 -8.26 15.16
C ARG A 150 -4.99 -8.29 14.51
N ASP A 151 -4.94 -8.20 13.20
CA ASP A 151 -3.69 -8.16 12.45
C ASP A 151 -2.83 -6.94 12.81
N ALA A 152 -3.45 -5.77 12.95
CA ALA A 152 -2.76 -4.55 13.35
C ALA A 152 -2.19 -4.65 14.78
N ASN A 153 -2.91 -5.26 15.72
CA ASN A 153 -2.38 -5.51 17.06
C ASN A 153 -1.15 -6.42 17.01
N ALA A 154 -1.23 -7.55 16.33
CA ALA A 154 -0.11 -8.48 16.18
C ALA A 154 1.09 -7.82 15.48
N ALA A 155 0.86 -7.02 14.43
CA ALA A 155 1.92 -6.31 13.73
C ALA A 155 2.60 -5.26 14.63
N VAL A 156 1.84 -4.54 15.45
CA VAL A 156 2.38 -3.57 16.43
C VAL A 156 3.21 -4.29 17.51
N GLU A 157 2.70 -5.39 18.06
CA GLU A 157 3.44 -6.19 19.06
C GLU A 157 4.76 -6.73 18.48
N TRP A 158 4.72 -7.22 17.24
CA TRP A 158 5.91 -7.69 16.55
C TRP A 158 6.91 -6.57 16.29
N LEU A 159 6.46 -5.41 15.81
CA LEU A 159 7.30 -4.23 15.54
C LEU A 159 7.94 -3.70 16.83
N ASP A 160 7.19 -3.62 17.92
CA ASP A 160 7.70 -3.13 19.22
C ASP A 160 8.78 -4.04 19.83
N ALA A 161 8.87 -5.30 19.38
CA ALA A 161 9.92 -6.24 19.76
C ALA A 161 11.20 -6.13 18.90
N GLN A 162 11.19 -5.34 17.80
CA GLN A 162 12.35 -5.22 16.92
C GLN A 162 13.36 -4.19 17.44
N GLU A 163 14.65 -4.52 17.42
CA GLU A 163 15.72 -3.61 17.86
C GLU A 163 15.80 -2.34 17.02
N ALA A 164 15.45 -2.41 15.72
CA ALA A 164 15.44 -1.29 14.79
C ALA A 164 14.28 -0.32 15.00
N VAL A 165 13.29 -0.66 15.84
CA VAL A 165 12.10 0.18 16.05
C VAL A 165 12.28 1.08 17.28
N ASP A 166 11.99 2.37 17.11
CA ASP A 166 11.92 3.35 18.20
C ASP A 166 10.52 3.32 18.84
N THR A 167 10.38 2.58 19.92
CA THR A 167 9.12 2.46 20.66
C THR A 167 8.67 3.73 21.39
N ALA A 168 9.54 4.74 21.49
CA ALA A 168 9.17 6.05 22.01
C ALA A 168 8.43 6.92 20.97
N LYS A 169 8.49 6.53 19.71
CA LYS A 169 7.81 7.15 18.58
C LYS A 169 6.45 6.50 18.30
N GLY A 170 5.57 7.24 17.65
CA GLY A 170 4.35 6.68 17.06
C GLY A 170 4.63 5.69 15.93
N ILE A 171 3.64 4.89 15.57
CA ILE A 171 3.63 4.04 14.37
C ILE A 171 2.77 4.71 13.31
N GLY A 172 3.26 4.74 12.07
CA GLY A 172 2.47 5.09 10.90
C GLY A 172 1.82 3.86 10.26
N THR A 173 0.76 4.08 9.51
CA THR A 173 0.22 3.05 8.62
C THR A 173 -0.14 3.64 7.27
N GLU A 174 0.14 2.91 6.21
CA GLU A 174 -0.25 3.28 4.86
C GLU A 174 -0.91 2.11 4.15
N GLY A 175 -1.80 2.42 3.21
CA GLY A 175 -2.53 1.39 2.50
C GLY A 175 -2.98 1.84 1.12
N TYR A 176 -2.98 0.89 0.19
CA TYR A 176 -3.22 1.11 -1.23
C TYR A 176 -4.44 0.33 -1.70
N CYS A 177 -5.36 0.95 -2.45
CA CYS A 177 -6.55 0.29 -2.98
C CYS A 177 -7.35 -0.41 -1.87
N MET A 178 -7.35 -1.75 -1.89
CA MET A 178 -7.93 -2.61 -0.84
C MET A 178 -7.40 -2.29 0.56
N GLY A 179 -6.10 -1.98 0.67
CA GLY A 179 -5.44 -1.64 1.94
C GLY A 179 -5.80 -0.27 2.50
N GLY A 180 -6.40 0.61 1.70
CA GLY A 180 -6.76 1.97 2.15
C GLY A 180 -7.62 2.01 3.41
N PRO A 181 -8.80 1.37 3.46
CA PRO A 181 -9.62 1.29 4.66
C PRO A 181 -8.94 0.58 5.84
N PHE A 182 -7.97 -0.30 5.58
CA PHE A 182 -7.26 -1.03 6.63
C PHE A 182 -6.44 -0.09 7.53
N THR A 183 -5.97 1.03 6.99
CA THR A 183 -5.22 2.04 7.76
C THR A 183 -6.06 2.68 8.86
N VAL A 184 -7.32 3.00 8.55
CA VAL A 184 -8.25 3.57 9.54
C VAL A 184 -8.64 2.53 10.59
N TRP A 185 -8.92 1.29 10.15
CA TRP A 185 -9.24 0.19 11.08
C TRP A 185 -8.06 -0.14 11.99
N SER A 186 -6.83 -0.14 11.47
CA SER A 186 -5.60 -0.30 12.27
C SER A 186 -5.45 0.82 13.31
N ALA A 187 -5.65 2.09 12.89
CA ALA A 187 -5.58 3.22 13.80
C ALA A 187 -6.67 3.18 14.89
N ALA A 188 -7.86 2.69 14.57
CA ALA A 188 -8.95 2.51 15.53
C ALA A 188 -8.74 1.34 16.49
N ALA A 189 -8.04 0.28 16.04
CA ALA A 189 -7.73 -0.90 16.87
C ALA A 189 -6.57 -0.63 17.84
N VAL A 190 -5.53 0.16 17.42
CA VAL A 190 -4.33 0.42 18.23
C VAL A 190 -4.07 1.93 18.38
N PRO A 191 -5.03 2.71 18.93
CA PRO A 191 -4.93 4.17 18.96
C PRO A 191 -3.78 4.68 19.84
N GLY A 192 -3.32 3.87 20.79
CA GLY A 192 -2.18 4.19 21.65
C GLY A 192 -0.87 4.28 20.89
N ARG A 193 -0.70 3.48 19.82
CA ARG A 193 0.55 3.38 19.05
C ARG A 193 0.45 4.00 17.66
N ILE A 194 -0.67 3.84 16.93
CA ILE A 194 -0.80 4.35 15.56
C ILE A 194 -1.20 5.83 15.59
N LYS A 195 -0.32 6.70 15.10
CA LYS A 195 -0.44 8.15 15.13
C LYS A 195 -0.58 8.80 13.75
N ALA A 196 -0.31 8.07 12.69
CA ALA A 196 -0.47 8.51 11.31
C ALA A 196 -1.12 7.41 10.48
N ALA A 197 -2.08 7.76 9.60
CA ALA A 197 -2.73 6.81 8.71
C ALA A 197 -2.94 7.42 7.32
N ALA A 198 -2.37 6.79 6.29
CA ALA A 198 -2.46 7.24 4.91
C ALA A 198 -3.19 6.21 4.03
N SER A 199 -4.21 6.65 3.30
CA SER A 199 -4.94 5.84 2.33
C SER A 199 -4.75 6.40 0.93
N PHE A 200 -4.19 5.59 0.03
CA PHE A 200 -3.99 5.94 -1.38
C PHE A 200 -4.99 5.18 -2.24
N HIS A 201 -5.82 5.91 -3.01
CA HIS A 201 -6.91 5.36 -3.81
C HIS A 201 -7.70 4.24 -3.10
N GLY A 202 -7.95 4.42 -1.81
CA GLY A 202 -8.67 3.45 -0.99
C GLY A 202 -10.16 3.45 -1.29
N GLY A 203 -10.70 2.28 -1.66
CA GLY A 203 -12.15 2.14 -1.85
C GLY A 203 -12.89 1.76 -0.58
N GLY A 204 -14.11 2.28 -0.39
CA GLY A 204 -14.97 1.90 0.74
C GLY A 204 -14.60 2.54 2.08
N LEU A 205 -14.00 3.73 2.03
CA LEU A 205 -13.75 4.56 3.21
C LEU A 205 -15.04 5.11 3.82
N VAL A 206 -16.09 5.24 3.00
CA VAL A 206 -17.42 5.71 3.40
C VAL A 206 -18.47 4.68 2.97
N ARG A 207 -19.16 4.11 3.97
CA ARG A 207 -20.32 3.24 3.83
C ARG A 207 -21.31 3.64 4.92
N GLU A 208 -22.31 4.45 4.57
CA GLU A 208 -23.14 5.18 5.54
C GLU A 208 -23.86 4.26 6.52
N ASP A 209 -24.37 3.12 6.07
CA ASP A 209 -25.14 2.16 6.87
C ASP A 209 -24.26 1.15 7.65
N ASP A 210 -22.93 1.23 7.52
CA ASP A 210 -22.01 0.32 8.19
C ASP A 210 -21.34 1.00 9.42
N PRO A 211 -21.66 0.56 10.64
CA PRO A 211 -21.06 1.12 11.84
C PRO A 211 -19.54 0.91 11.92
N LYS A 212 -19.00 -0.06 11.16
CA LYS A 212 -17.58 -0.33 11.04
C LYS A 212 -16.96 0.28 9.79
N SER A 213 -17.70 1.12 9.06
CA SER A 213 -17.11 1.90 7.97
C SER A 213 -15.98 2.80 8.52
N PRO A 214 -14.84 2.93 7.83
CA PRO A 214 -13.70 3.72 8.30
C PRO A 214 -14.10 5.11 8.82
N HIS A 215 -14.91 5.87 8.08
CA HIS A 215 -15.32 7.22 8.50
C HIS A 215 -16.16 7.24 9.80
N ASN A 216 -16.81 6.14 10.17
CA ASN A 216 -17.59 6.01 11.42
C ASN A 216 -16.72 5.59 12.61
N MET A 217 -15.44 5.26 12.39
CA MET A 217 -14.53 4.81 13.44
C MET A 217 -13.46 5.85 13.83
N LEU A 218 -13.50 7.02 13.21
CA LEU A 218 -12.47 8.06 13.42
C LEU A 218 -12.40 8.58 14.87
N ASP A 219 -13.50 8.57 15.60
CA ASP A 219 -13.57 8.94 17.03
C ASP A 219 -12.78 7.98 17.93
N ARG A 220 -12.57 6.73 17.48
CA ARG A 220 -11.77 5.71 18.18
C ARG A 220 -10.27 5.86 17.94
N THR A 221 -9.85 6.70 17.00
CA THR A 221 -8.45 6.88 16.63
C THR A 221 -7.77 8.01 17.39
N GLN A 222 -6.44 8.05 17.34
CA GLN A 222 -5.61 9.17 17.76
C GLN A 222 -4.64 9.59 16.65
N ALA A 223 -4.91 9.23 15.42
CA ALA A 223 -4.04 9.45 14.27
C ALA A 223 -4.40 10.73 13.51
N ASN A 224 -3.40 11.29 12.83
CA ASN A 224 -3.57 12.23 11.73
C ASN A 224 -3.77 11.43 10.43
N PHE A 225 -4.51 11.99 9.47
CA PHE A 225 -4.90 11.27 8.26
C PHE A 225 -4.44 11.96 6.97
N LEU A 226 -4.00 11.16 6.00
CA LEU A 226 -3.88 11.52 4.58
C LEU A 226 -4.79 10.61 3.78
N ILE A 227 -5.78 11.19 3.09
CA ILE A 227 -6.70 10.47 2.20
C ILE A 227 -6.49 10.99 0.80
N ALA A 228 -5.70 10.27 0.04
CA ALA A 228 -5.36 10.60 -1.35
C ALA A 228 -6.32 9.87 -2.30
N VAL A 229 -7.29 10.60 -2.84
CA VAL A 229 -8.37 10.07 -3.67
C VAL A 229 -7.94 10.09 -5.13
N ALA A 230 -8.22 9.02 -5.89
CA ALA A 230 -8.02 9.00 -7.34
C ALA A 230 -9.06 9.86 -8.06
N GLN A 231 -8.67 10.54 -9.15
CA GLN A 231 -9.58 11.40 -9.90
C GLN A 231 -10.79 10.64 -10.46
N ASP A 232 -10.60 9.40 -10.91
CA ASP A 232 -11.69 8.57 -11.44
C ASP A 232 -12.56 7.94 -10.34
N ASP A 233 -12.03 7.72 -9.13
CA ASP A 233 -12.84 7.32 -7.98
C ASP A 233 -13.67 8.49 -7.47
N ASP A 234 -13.11 9.71 -7.42
CA ASP A 234 -13.85 10.93 -7.09
C ASP A 234 -14.96 11.22 -8.09
N ALA A 235 -14.71 11.05 -9.38
CA ALA A 235 -15.73 11.23 -10.40
C ALA A 235 -16.93 10.25 -10.25
N LYS A 236 -16.68 9.04 -9.74
CA LYS A 236 -17.74 8.02 -9.47
C LYS A 236 -18.51 8.30 -8.19
N ALA A 237 -17.85 8.84 -7.17
CA ALA A 237 -18.42 9.05 -5.83
C ALA A 237 -17.97 10.38 -5.20
N PRO A 238 -18.31 11.54 -5.80
CA PRO A 238 -17.73 12.85 -5.44
C PRO A 238 -18.07 13.31 -4.01
N GLY A 239 -19.08 12.70 -3.38
CA GLY A 239 -19.47 12.96 -2.00
C GLY A 239 -18.61 12.28 -0.94
N GLU A 240 -17.92 11.16 -1.25
CA GLU A 240 -17.22 10.35 -0.25
C GLU A 240 -16.10 11.13 0.44
N LYS A 241 -15.28 11.88 -0.29
CA LYS A 241 -14.22 12.72 0.28
C LYS A 241 -14.74 13.75 1.27
N LEU A 242 -15.89 14.37 0.96
CA LEU A 242 -16.53 15.36 1.83
C LEU A 242 -17.11 14.72 3.09
N LEU A 243 -17.72 13.54 2.98
CA LEU A 243 -18.24 12.80 4.11
C LEU A 243 -17.11 12.36 5.04
N PHE A 244 -15.98 11.87 4.49
CA PHE A 244 -14.82 11.51 5.29
C PHE A 244 -14.23 12.74 6.00
N ALA A 245 -13.99 13.83 5.28
CA ALA A 245 -13.47 15.09 5.87
C ALA A 245 -14.39 15.64 6.98
N LYS A 246 -15.71 15.61 6.77
CA LYS A 246 -16.70 15.99 7.78
C LYS A 246 -16.65 15.08 9.00
N ALA A 247 -16.49 13.77 8.82
CA ALA A 247 -16.36 12.81 9.91
C ALA A 247 -15.07 13.05 10.71
N ALA A 248 -13.94 13.31 10.03
CA ALA A 248 -12.68 13.65 10.66
C ALA A 248 -12.78 14.94 11.49
N GLY A 249 -13.42 15.97 10.95
CA GLY A 249 -13.67 17.21 11.69
C GLY A 249 -14.53 17.00 12.94
N ARG A 250 -15.58 16.17 12.87
CA ARG A 250 -16.42 15.83 14.04
C ARG A 250 -15.64 15.06 15.10
N ALA A 251 -14.74 14.18 14.69
CA ALA A 251 -13.88 13.41 15.57
C ALA A 251 -12.66 14.23 16.09
N ALA A 252 -12.53 15.47 15.66
CA ALA A 252 -11.35 16.32 15.93
C ALA A 252 -10.02 15.63 15.52
N ARG A 253 -10.01 14.98 14.36
CA ARG A 253 -8.82 14.35 13.78
C ARG A 253 -8.29 15.21 12.63
N PRO A 254 -7.02 15.64 12.66
CA PRO A 254 -6.40 16.28 11.51
C PRO A 254 -6.44 15.35 10.31
N ALA A 255 -6.95 15.84 9.18
CA ALA A 255 -7.05 15.06 7.96
C ALA A 255 -6.84 15.94 6.73
N LYS A 256 -5.87 15.55 5.88
CA LYS A 256 -5.74 16.03 4.50
C LYS A 256 -6.51 15.08 3.61
N VAL A 257 -7.54 15.57 2.92
CA VAL A 257 -8.40 14.77 2.04
C VAL A 257 -8.43 15.44 0.68
N ASP A 258 -7.63 14.95 -0.26
CA ASP A 258 -7.42 15.59 -1.55
C ASP A 258 -7.58 14.61 -2.72
N VAL A 259 -7.98 15.14 -3.88
CA VAL A 259 -8.01 14.41 -5.16
C VAL A 259 -6.69 14.66 -5.89
N TYR A 260 -6.03 13.57 -6.31
CA TYR A 260 -4.77 13.61 -7.03
C TYR A 260 -4.97 13.33 -8.52
N GLU A 261 -4.10 13.89 -9.37
CA GLU A 261 -4.13 13.73 -10.82
C GLU A 261 -3.62 12.33 -11.23
N GLY A 262 -4.45 11.33 -11.02
CA GLY A 262 -4.18 9.95 -11.39
C GLY A 262 -5.41 9.07 -11.20
N ASP A 263 -5.54 8.09 -12.07
CA ASP A 263 -6.61 7.09 -11.98
C ASP A 263 -6.27 6.03 -10.92
N HIS A 264 -7.25 5.27 -10.46
CA HIS A 264 -7.11 4.27 -9.40
C HIS A 264 -5.86 3.38 -9.60
N GLY A 265 -4.92 3.42 -8.67
CA GLY A 265 -3.63 2.72 -8.74
C GLY A 265 -2.42 3.60 -9.13
N TRP A 266 -2.59 4.93 -9.28
CA TRP A 266 -1.55 5.84 -9.78
C TRP A 266 -0.25 5.86 -8.96
N THR A 267 -0.29 5.50 -7.69
CA THR A 267 0.90 5.50 -6.82
C THR A 267 1.75 4.25 -6.94
N VAL A 268 1.25 3.20 -7.59
CA VAL A 268 1.85 1.87 -7.58
C VAL A 268 2.65 1.63 -8.86
N PRO A 269 4.00 1.48 -8.79
CA PRO A 269 4.87 1.46 -9.97
C PRO A 269 4.56 0.39 -11.02
N ASP A 270 4.05 -0.78 -10.62
CA ASP A 270 3.65 -1.85 -11.54
C ASP A 270 2.16 -1.82 -11.93
N SER A 271 1.43 -0.78 -11.49
CA SER A 271 0.06 -0.55 -11.92
C SER A 271 0.03 0.01 -13.36
N PRO A 272 -0.92 -0.40 -14.21
CA PRO A 272 -1.10 0.21 -15.52
C PRO A 272 -1.54 1.69 -15.45
N ALA A 273 -2.01 2.15 -14.29
CA ALA A 273 -2.42 3.53 -14.04
C ALA A 273 -1.30 4.37 -13.42
N TYR A 274 -0.08 3.84 -13.24
CA TYR A 274 1.00 4.57 -12.59
C TYR A 274 1.23 5.95 -13.23
N ALA A 275 1.23 6.99 -12.40
CA ALA A 275 1.42 8.37 -12.80
C ALA A 275 2.49 9.02 -11.91
N GLU A 276 3.74 8.99 -12.39
CA GLU A 276 4.92 9.38 -11.59
C GLU A 276 4.78 10.77 -10.95
N PRO A 277 4.36 11.86 -11.63
CA PRO A 277 4.28 13.17 -10.98
C PRO A 277 3.29 13.20 -9.80
N ALA A 278 2.13 12.55 -9.96
CA ALA A 278 1.14 12.46 -8.87
C ALA A 278 1.59 11.51 -7.76
N ALA A 279 2.31 10.42 -8.10
CA ALA A 279 2.88 9.50 -7.12
C ALA A 279 3.97 10.19 -6.26
N GLU A 280 4.82 11.01 -6.87
CA GLU A 280 5.82 11.81 -6.16
C GLU A 280 5.19 12.84 -5.22
N GLN A 281 4.14 13.52 -5.67
CA GLN A 281 3.39 14.44 -4.81
C GLN A 281 2.77 13.70 -3.62
N ALA A 282 2.16 12.54 -3.87
CA ALA A 282 1.55 11.72 -2.82
C ALA A 282 2.59 11.21 -1.82
N PHE A 283 3.81 10.85 -2.30
CA PHE A 283 4.90 10.45 -1.43
C PHE A 283 5.43 11.61 -0.58
N ALA A 284 5.55 12.81 -1.13
CA ALA A 284 5.93 14.01 -0.37
C ALA A 284 4.92 14.32 0.74
N ASP A 285 3.62 14.22 0.45
CA ASP A 285 2.54 14.42 1.41
C ASP A 285 2.53 13.34 2.50
N LEU A 286 2.88 12.10 2.16
CA LEU A 286 3.05 11.01 3.13
C LEU A 286 4.19 11.30 4.10
N LEU A 287 5.34 11.77 3.60
CA LEU A 287 6.47 12.15 4.44
C LEU A 287 6.15 13.35 5.34
N GLU A 288 5.36 14.31 4.84
CA GLU A 288 4.88 15.43 5.67
C GLU A 288 4.00 14.93 6.82
N LEU A 289 3.02 14.04 6.53
CA LEU A 289 2.19 13.41 7.54
C LEU A 289 3.03 12.71 8.63
N TYR A 290 4.01 11.89 8.21
CA TYR A 290 4.82 11.12 9.15
C TYR A 290 5.74 12.00 9.99
N ARG A 291 6.42 12.98 9.39
CA ARG A 291 7.26 13.94 10.14
C ARG A 291 6.48 14.75 11.16
N GLY A 292 5.19 15.02 10.89
CA GLY A 292 4.33 15.78 11.79
C GLY A 292 3.69 14.96 12.92
N ALA A 293 3.62 13.61 12.78
CA ALA A 293 2.87 12.76 13.69
C ALA A 293 3.70 11.68 14.42
N LEU A 294 4.89 11.34 13.92
CA LEU A 294 5.79 10.33 14.45
C LEU A 294 7.07 10.97 15.00
#